data_5790f89268ac00ded3450f1fa286e2a7
#
_entry.id   5790f89268ac00ded3450f1fa286e2a7
#
_cell.length_a   1.000
_cell.length_b   1.000
_cell.length_c   1.000
_cell.angle_alpha   90.00
_cell.angle_beta   90.00
_cell.angle_gamma   90.00
#
_symmetry.space_group_name_H-M   'P 1'
#
loop_
_entity.id
_entity.type
_entity.pdbx_description
1 polymer ?
#
loop_
_entity_poly.entity_id
_entity_poly.type
_entity_poly.pdbx_seq_one_letter_code
_entity_poly.pdbx_strand_id
1 'polypeptide(L)'
;MPRRIILNLLPFAAFSLFANSTPQSTALPAKAVQLPQAEAPTPARFIRRNEGVILTRLKKPMAAAETPYPPKAVRLAVFKEERKAELWLPDKNGKWRYVKEYAFSAMSGGAGPKLYYGDLQIPEGIYGIDSMGLSREYHLALHVDYPNAFDKAMLELEGRDPGYVSTGINVHGGNISYGCVVIGNRNIEEFFLLAYKAGKTNTQVYIFPHDTQRATPEFKHCATCPVWYGDLTRQLAAALPDFQR
;
A
#
# COMPACT_ATOMS: atom_id res chain seq x y z
N MET A 1 -34.38 18.70 -60.22
CA MET A 1 -35.82 19.01 -60.18
C MET A 1 -36.35 18.80 -58.81
N PRO A 2 -36.78 19.83 -58.11
CA PRO A 2 -37.29 19.68 -56.73
C PRO A 2 -38.82 19.54 -56.73
N ARG A 3 -39.32 18.59 -55.96
CA ARG A 3 -40.78 18.50 -55.70
C ARG A 3 -41.12 19.24 -54.41
N ARG A 4 -41.96 20.25 -54.59
CA ARG A 4 -42.66 21.02 -53.55
C ARG A 4 -43.76 20.16 -52.96
N ILE A 5 -43.86 20.13 -51.63
CA ILE A 5 -45.04 19.61 -50.92
C ILE A 5 -45.75 20.79 -50.24
N ILE A 6 -47.03 20.85 -50.51
CA ILE A 6 -47.97 21.93 -50.18
C ILE A 6 -48.44 21.73 -48.72
N LEU A 7 -48.46 22.87 -48.03
CA LEU A 7 -48.96 23.01 -46.67
C LEU A 7 -50.50 23.21 -46.69
N ASN A 8 -51.24 22.30 -46.05
CA ASN A 8 -52.70 22.51 -45.84
C ASN A 8 -52.93 22.96 -44.41
N LEU A 9 -53.41 24.19 -44.27
CA LEU A 9 -53.97 24.79 -43.08
C LEU A 9 -55.44 24.38 -42.93
N LEU A 10 -55.84 23.89 -41.75
CA LEU A 10 -57.23 23.79 -41.32
C LEU A 10 -57.43 24.42 -39.91
N PRO A 11 -58.64 24.94 -39.60
CA PRO A 11 -58.79 26.07 -38.71
C PRO A 11 -59.05 25.72 -37.23
N PHE A 12 -58.86 26.75 -36.43
CA PHE A 12 -59.15 26.84 -35.00
C PHE A 12 -60.60 26.46 -34.64
N ALA A 13 -60.78 25.61 -33.63
CA ALA A 13 -61.97 25.49 -32.82
C ALA A 13 -61.66 25.85 -31.39
N ALA A 14 -62.29 26.89 -30.92
CA ALA A 14 -62.26 27.35 -29.53
C ALA A 14 -62.93 26.35 -28.61
N PHE A 15 -62.25 25.95 -27.52
CA PHE A 15 -62.88 25.19 -26.45
C PHE A 15 -62.72 25.91 -25.10
N SER A 16 -63.81 25.97 -24.42
CA SER A 16 -64.14 26.79 -23.25
C SER A 16 -63.34 26.41 -22.01
N LEU A 17 -63.01 27.42 -21.21
CA LEU A 17 -62.48 27.37 -19.87
C LEU A 17 -63.44 26.63 -18.90
N PHE A 18 -62.96 25.51 -18.36
CA PHE A 18 -63.43 25.02 -17.09
C PHE A 18 -62.32 25.22 -16.06
N ALA A 19 -62.56 26.09 -15.11
CA ALA A 19 -61.72 26.28 -13.94
C ALA A 19 -61.84 25.06 -13.03
N ASN A 20 -60.82 24.20 -12.98
CA ASN A 20 -60.67 23.15 -11.97
C ASN A 20 -59.89 23.71 -10.78
N SER A 21 -60.61 24.00 -9.70
CA SER A 21 -60.03 24.29 -8.39
C SER A 21 -59.41 23.01 -7.82
N THR A 22 -58.09 22.87 -7.90
CA THR A 22 -57.32 21.86 -7.16
C THR A 22 -57.29 22.21 -5.68
N PRO A 23 -57.58 21.25 -4.76
CA PRO A 23 -57.42 21.49 -3.35
C PRO A 23 -55.92 21.60 -3.02
N GLN A 24 -55.53 22.73 -2.40
CA GLN A 24 -54.19 22.90 -1.83
C GLN A 24 -53.99 21.92 -0.67
N SER A 25 -53.20 20.90 -0.87
CA SER A 25 -52.70 20.04 0.18
C SER A 25 -51.72 20.82 1.04
N THR A 26 -52.08 21.20 2.24
CA THR A 26 -51.20 21.71 3.28
C THR A 26 -50.39 20.56 3.87
N ALA A 27 -49.42 20.06 3.14
CA ALA A 27 -48.42 19.15 3.69
C ALA A 27 -47.47 19.95 4.58
N LEU A 28 -47.48 19.65 5.87
CA LEU A 28 -46.47 20.15 6.80
C LEU A 28 -45.07 19.77 6.30
N PRO A 29 -44.06 20.67 6.40
CA PRO A 29 -42.72 20.35 5.97
C PRO A 29 -42.19 19.21 6.85
N ALA A 30 -42.02 18.03 6.25
CA ALA A 30 -41.32 16.93 6.89
C ALA A 30 -39.89 17.40 7.16
N LYS A 31 -39.55 17.62 8.43
CA LYS A 31 -38.16 17.84 8.85
C LYS A 31 -37.35 16.62 8.40
N ALA A 32 -36.60 16.76 7.35
CA ALA A 32 -35.67 15.72 6.92
C ALA A 32 -34.70 15.44 8.08
N VAL A 33 -34.87 14.29 8.72
CA VAL A 33 -33.91 13.78 9.70
C VAL A 33 -32.66 13.46 8.91
N GLN A 34 -31.68 14.38 8.94
CA GLN A 34 -30.33 14.09 8.42
C GLN A 34 -29.74 13.01 9.32
N LEU A 35 -29.75 11.79 8.82
CA LEU A 35 -28.97 10.71 9.42
C LEU A 35 -27.50 11.14 9.42
N PRO A 36 -26.77 10.97 10.54
CA PRO A 36 -25.37 11.32 10.60
C PRO A 36 -24.64 10.57 9.50
N GLN A 37 -24.03 11.30 8.57
CA GLN A 37 -23.21 10.71 7.51
C GLN A 37 -22.09 9.95 8.20
N ALA A 38 -22.00 8.64 7.91
CA ALA A 38 -20.91 7.83 8.43
C ALA A 38 -19.58 8.44 7.95
N GLU A 39 -18.79 8.95 8.90
CA GLU A 39 -17.45 9.47 8.57
C GLU A 39 -16.67 8.47 7.73
N ALA A 40 -16.00 8.96 6.68
CA ALA A 40 -15.16 8.14 5.84
C ALA A 40 -14.11 7.37 6.67
N PRO A 41 -13.80 6.13 6.30
CA PRO A 41 -12.80 5.35 7.01
C PRO A 41 -11.41 6.00 6.82
N THR A 42 -10.75 6.37 7.93
CA THR A 42 -9.41 6.96 7.94
C THR A 42 -8.45 6.07 8.73
N PRO A 43 -7.11 6.15 8.47
CA PRO A 43 -6.11 5.46 9.28
C PRO A 43 -6.26 5.71 10.78
N ALA A 44 -6.45 6.96 11.18
CA ALA A 44 -6.64 7.33 12.59
C ALA A 44 -7.87 6.64 13.21
N ARG A 45 -8.99 6.60 12.49
CA ARG A 45 -10.21 5.93 12.95
C ARG A 45 -10.04 4.42 13.03
N PHE A 46 -9.36 3.82 12.06
CA PHE A 46 -9.06 2.40 12.07
C PHE A 46 -8.21 2.04 13.30
N ILE A 47 -7.11 2.76 13.53
CA ILE A 47 -6.23 2.54 14.68
C ILE A 47 -7.01 2.70 15.99
N ARG A 48 -7.72 3.81 16.19
CA ARG A 48 -8.49 4.05 17.42
C ARG A 48 -9.43 2.89 17.77
N ARG A 49 -10.02 2.24 16.76
CA ARG A 49 -10.95 1.12 16.96
C ARG A 49 -10.29 -0.23 17.20
N ASN A 50 -9.13 -0.45 16.60
CA ASN A 50 -8.54 -1.79 16.51
C ASN A 50 -7.23 -1.95 17.30
N GLU A 51 -6.62 -0.85 17.79
CA GLU A 51 -5.34 -0.85 18.49
C GLU A 51 -5.26 -1.90 19.59
N GLY A 52 -6.26 -1.96 20.48
CA GLY A 52 -6.28 -2.90 21.59
C GLY A 52 -6.22 -4.36 21.12
N VAL A 53 -7.03 -4.71 20.11
CA VAL A 53 -7.05 -6.07 19.55
C VAL A 53 -5.75 -6.40 18.82
N ILE A 54 -5.19 -5.46 18.06
CA ILE A 54 -3.91 -5.65 17.37
C ILE A 54 -2.79 -5.86 18.38
N LEU A 55 -2.74 -5.05 19.44
CA LEU A 55 -1.73 -5.16 20.49
C LEU A 55 -1.75 -6.49 21.23
N THR A 56 -2.89 -7.17 21.35
CA THR A 56 -2.92 -8.52 21.96
C THR A 56 -2.01 -9.50 21.24
N ARG A 57 -1.83 -9.35 19.91
CA ARG A 57 -0.98 -10.19 19.07
C ARG A 57 0.51 -9.80 19.15
N LEU A 58 0.79 -8.54 19.49
CA LEU A 58 2.14 -7.97 19.55
C LEU A 58 2.77 -8.03 20.95
N LYS A 59 1.97 -8.05 22.02
CA LYS A 59 2.47 -8.00 23.41
C LYS A 59 3.57 -9.03 23.71
N LYS A 60 3.31 -10.30 23.41
CA LYS A 60 4.26 -11.39 23.71
C LYS A 60 5.56 -11.26 22.89
N PRO A 61 5.52 -11.13 21.54
CA PRO A 61 6.74 -11.00 20.76
C PRO A 61 7.52 -9.70 21.06
N MET A 62 6.86 -8.56 21.31
CA MET A 62 7.53 -7.32 21.68
C MET A 62 8.19 -7.42 23.06
N ALA A 63 7.53 -8.05 24.03
CA ALA A 63 8.12 -8.28 25.36
C ALA A 63 9.35 -9.19 25.27
N ALA A 64 9.29 -10.26 24.47
CA ALA A 64 10.42 -11.16 24.25
C ALA A 64 11.61 -10.46 23.56
N ALA A 65 11.33 -9.48 22.71
CA ALA A 65 12.32 -8.66 22.02
C ALA A 65 12.76 -7.42 22.82
N GLU A 66 12.21 -7.21 24.03
CA GLU A 66 12.48 -6.06 24.90
C GLU A 66 12.23 -4.69 24.24
N THR A 67 11.25 -4.64 23.31
CA THR A 67 10.93 -3.43 22.54
C THR A 67 9.76 -2.67 23.15
N PRO A 68 9.84 -1.31 23.25
CA PRO A 68 8.79 -0.49 23.82
C PRO A 68 7.60 -0.31 22.87
N TYR A 69 6.43 -0.01 23.43
CA TYR A 69 5.28 0.51 22.69
C TYR A 69 4.89 1.89 23.23
N PRO A 70 4.62 2.90 22.37
CA PRO A 70 4.82 2.86 20.92
C PRO A 70 6.30 2.80 20.53
N PRO A 71 6.63 2.21 19.36
CA PRO A 71 8.00 2.16 18.88
C PRO A 71 8.46 3.52 18.37
N LYS A 72 9.77 3.82 18.48
CA LYS A 72 10.37 5.05 17.91
C LYS A 72 10.58 4.93 16.40
N ALA A 73 10.80 3.72 15.90
CA ALA A 73 11.01 3.43 14.49
C ALA A 73 10.58 1.99 14.18
N VAL A 74 10.38 1.68 12.89
CA VAL A 74 9.98 0.35 12.44
C VAL A 74 10.77 -0.01 11.18
N ARG A 75 11.29 -1.23 11.14
CA ARG A 75 11.85 -1.82 9.92
C ARG A 75 11.12 -3.11 9.57
N LEU A 76 10.88 -3.28 8.27
CA LEU A 76 10.40 -4.54 7.70
C LEU A 76 11.49 -5.07 6.78
N ALA A 77 12.11 -6.19 7.14
CA ALA A 77 13.07 -6.90 6.30
C ALA A 77 12.32 -7.96 5.49
N VAL A 78 12.26 -7.80 4.19
CA VAL A 78 11.54 -8.65 3.24
C VAL A 78 12.54 -9.54 2.53
N PHE A 79 12.30 -10.84 2.49
CA PHE A 79 13.13 -11.84 1.83
C PHE A 79 12.28 -12.52 0.75
N LYS A 80 12.57 -12.19 -0.51
CA LYS A 80 11.72 -12.57 -1.65
C LYS A 80 11.72 -14.08 -1.88
N GLU A 81 12.90 -14.72 -1.88
CA GLU A 81 13.04 -16.15 -2.16
C GLU A 81 12.33 -16.98 -1.08
N GLU A 82 12.45 -16.59 0.19
CA GLU A 82 11.82 -17.26 1.32
C GLU A 82 10.35 -16.88 1.51
N ARG A 83 9.86 -15.90 0.77
CA ARG A 83 8.48 -15.39 0.84
C ARG A 83 8.06 -15.01 2.25
N LYS A 84 8.92 -14.29 2.93
CA LYS A 84 8.71 -13.84 4.29
C LYS A 84 9.10 -12.38 4.48
N ALA A 85 8.56 -11.78 5.52
CA ALA A 85 8.99 -10.48 6.02
C ALA A 85 9.20 -10.54 7.53
N GLU A 86 10.20 -9.86 8.04
CA GLU A 86 10.56 -9.82 9.46
C GLU A 86 10.33 -8.42 10.01
N LEU A 87 9.60 -8.35 11.12
CA LEU A 87 9.38 -7.12 11.86
C LEU A 87 10.53 -6.88 12.82
N TRP A 88 11.14 -5.71 12.73
CA TRP A 88 12.23 -5.25 13.58
C TRP A 88 11.89 -3.92 14.24
N LEU A 89 12.12 -3.81 15.54
CA LEU A 89 11.89 -2.61 16.33
C LEU A 89 13.14 -2.29 17.14
N PRO A 90 13.45 -1.00 17.43
CA PRO A 90 14.53 -0.65 18.33
C PRO A 90 14.13 -0.94 19.79
N ASP A 91 15.08 -1.45 20.58
CA ASP A 91 14.96 -1.50 22.03
C ASP A 91 15.16 -0.09 22.66
N LYS A 92 15.19 -0.01 23.98
CA LYS A 92 15.36 1.29 24.71
C LYS A 92 16.68 1.96 24.41
N ASN A 93 17.70 1.20 24.01
CA ASN A 93 19.04 1.69 23.68
C ASN A 93 19.21 2.00 22.19
N GLY A 94 18.17 1.78 21.37
CA GLY A 94 18.19 1.98 19.93
C GLY A 94 18.72 0.80 19.12
N LYS A 95 19.04 -0.33 19.77
CA LYS A 95 19.47 -1.54 19.08
C LYS A 95 18.27 -2.23 18.43
N TRP A 96 18.38 -2.56 17.15
CA TRP A 96 17.35 -3.27 16.42
C TRP A 96 17.18 -4.71 16.94
N ARG A 97 15.93 -5.10 17.17
CA ARG A 97 15.54 -6.41 17.69
C ARG A 97 14.53 -7.05 16.77
N TYR A 98 14.74 -8.30 16.46
CA TYR A 98 13.76 -9.14 15.79
C TYR A 98 12.53 -9.33 16.70
N VAL A 99 11.35 -9.06 16.17
CA VAL A 99 10.09 -9.20 16.90
C VAL A 99 9.31 -10.42 16.45
N LYS A 100 9.08 -10.56 15.16
CA LYS A 100 8.38 -11.70 14.55
C LYS A 100 8.51 -11.73 13.04
N GLU A 101 8.10 -12.85 12.48
CA GLU A 101 8.05 -13.11 11.05
C GLU A 101 6.61 -13.10 10.54
N TYR A 102 6.44 -12.64 9.30
CA TYR A 102 5.20 -12.67 8.53
C TYR A 102 5.43 -13.47 7.25
N ALA A 103 4.71 -14.58 7.08
CA ALA A 103 4.69 -15.27 5.79
C ALA A 103 3.93 -14.44 4.75
N PHE A 104 4.35 -14.49 3.49
CA PHE A 104 3.59 -13.89 2.41
C PHE A 104 2.28 -14.64 2.19
N SER A 105 1.20 -13.91 1.96
CA SER A 105 -0.09 -14.48 1.53
C SER A 105 -0.22 -14.54 0.02
N ALA A 106 0.58 -13.76 -0.71
CA ALA A 106 0.73 -13.80 -2.16
C ALA A 106 2.09 -13.23 -2.56
N MET A 107 2.56 -13.62 -3.74
CA MET A 107 3.76 -13.08 -4.37
C MET A 107 3.61 -13.14 -5.88
N SER A 108 4.17 -12.15 -6.57
CA SER A 108 4.41 -12.15 -8.01
C SER A 108 5.88 -11.86 -8.30
N GLY A 109 6.31 -12.17 -9.53
CA GLY A 109 7.72 -12.05 -9.91
C GLY A 109 8.61 -13.12 -9.26
N GLY A 110 9.91 -12.88 -9.29
CA GLY A 110 10.96 -13.79 -8.80
C GLY A 110 12.18 -13.03 -8.28
N ALA A 111 13.36 -13.65 -8.37
CA ALA A 111 14.63 -13.00 -8.06
C ALA A 111 14.93 -11.87 -9.04
N GLY A 112 15.68 -10.87 -8.58
CA GLY A 112 16.09 -9.70 -9.35
C GLY A 112 15.22 -8.47 -9.11
N PRO A 113 15.74 -7.29 -9.50
CA PRO A 113 15.11 -6.01 -9.26
C PRO A 113 13.89 -5.81 -10.17
N LYS A 114 13.02 -4.86 -9.80
CA LYS A 114 11.98 -4.37 -10.68
C LYS A 114 12.57 -3.39 -11.69
N LEU A 115 12.28 -3.62 -12.99
CA LEU A 115 12.90 -2.87 -14.08
C LEU A 115 11.94 -2.04 -14.92
N TYR A 116 10.65 -2.44 -15.04
CA TYR A 116 9.68 -1.74 -15.88
C TYR A 116 8.24 -1.97 -15.40
N TYR A 117 7.34 -1.16 -15.92
CA TYR A 117 5.91 -1.31 -15.65
C TYR A 117 5.40 -2.68 -16.12
N GLY A 118 4.64 -3.35 -15.28
CA GLY A 118 4.01 -4.63 -15.64
C GLY A 118 4.94 -5.86 -15.60
N ASP A 119 6.18 -5.74 -15.13
CA ASP A 119 7.09 -6.88 -14.96
C ASP A 119 6.73 -7.79 -13.78
N LEU A 120 5.71 -7.42 -13.01
CA LEU A 120 5.22 -8.13 -11.84
C LEU A 120 6.28 -8.34 -10.74
N GLN A 121 7.44 -7.69 -10.83
CA GLN A 121 8.50 -7.83 -9.87
C GLN A 121 8.26 -7.01 -8.61
N ILE A 122 8.55 -7.60 -7.46
CA ILE A 122 8.77 -6.87 -6.22
C ILE A 122 10.15 -6.20 -6.35
N PRO A 123 10.28 -4.89 -6.18
CA PRO A 123 11.59 -4.23 -6.25
C PRO A 123 12.52 -4.77 -5.16
N GLU A 124 13.83 -4.62 -5.35
CA GLU A 124 14.85 -4.90 -4.35
C GLU A 124 15.55 -3.59 -3.98
N GLY A 125 15.75 -3.34 -2.69
CA GLY A 125 16.28 -2.05 -2.25
C GLY A 125 15.90 -1.69 -0.82
N ILE A 126 16.21 -0.45 -0.43
CA ILE A 126 15.86 0.15 0.86
C ILE A 126 14.91 1.31 0.61
N TYR A 127 13.68 1.18 1.12
CA TYR A 127 12.59 2.09 0.81
C TYR A 127 12.03 2.76 2.07
N GLY A 128 11.64 4.03 1.93
CA GLY A 128 10.79 4.73 2.88
C GLY A 128 9.31 4.45 2.66
N ILE A 129 8.46 5.12 3.45
CA ILE A 129 7.00 5.08 3.29
C ILE A 129 6.49 6.45 2.88
N ASP A 130 5.86 6.54 1.70
CA ASP A 130 5.24 7.76 1.20
C ASP A 130 3.88 8.03 1.81
N SER A 131 3.05 7.01 1.85
CA SER A 131 1.68 7.12 2.33
C SER A 131 1.18 5.84 2.98
N MET A 132 0.12 6.00 3.78
CA MET A 132 -0.54 4.90 4.48
C MET A 132 -2.05 5.08 4.37
N GLY A 133 -2.77 4.03 4.02
CA GLY A 133 -4.20 4.12 3.78
C GLY A 133 -4.98 2.83 3.98
N LEU A 134 -6.32 3.00 3.99
CA LEU A 134 -7.25 1.90 3.88
C LEU A 134 -7.57 1.65 2.42
N SER A 135 -7.70 0.39 2.06
CA SER A 135 -8.08 -0.03 0.72
C SER A 135 -9.23 -1.04 0.81
N ARG A 136 -10.19 -0.94 -0.13
CA ARG A 136 -11.23 -1.95 -0.25
C ARG A 136 -10.70 -3.28 -0.77
N GLU A 137 -9.65 -3.21 -1.60
CA GLU A 137 -9.04 -4.37 -2.25
C GLU A 137 -7.96 -5.00 -1.37
N TYR A 138 -7.15 -4.17 -0.69
CA TYR A 138 -5.95 -4.60 0.03
C TYR A 138 -6.09 -4.54 1.55
N HIS A 139 -7.25 -4.20 2.08
CA HIS A 139 -7.54 -3.96 3.50
C HIS A 139 -6.78 -2.72 4.03
N LEU A 140 -5.49 -2.82 4.24
CA LEU A 140 -4.55 -1.75 4.60
C LEU A 140 -3.35 -1.80 3.67
N ALA A 141 -2.80 -0.63 3.34
CA ALA A 141 -1.63 -0.50 2.50
C ALA A 141 -0.69 0.58 3.00
N LEU A 142 0.61 0.31 2.91
CA LEU A 142 1.68 1.28 3.05
C LEU A 142 2.38 1.36 1.70
N HIS A 143 2.33 2.55 1.08
CA HIS A 143 3.01 2.81 -0.19
C HIS A 143 4.50 3.06 0.07
N VAL A 144 5.37 2.31 -0.61
CA VAL A 144 6.81 2.52 -0.55
C VAL A 144 7.27 3.53 -1.61
N ASP A 145 8.35 4.24 -1.35
CA ASP A 145 8.90 5.30 -2.21
C ASP A 145 9.65 4.78 -3.46
N TYR A 146 9.19 3.64 -4.01
CA TYR A 146 9.71 3.13 -5.28
C TYR A 146 9.14 3.91 -6.48
N PRO A 147 9.96 4.31 -7.49
CA PRO A 147 11.42 4.25 -7.51
C PRO A 147 12.05 5.33 -6.61
N ASN A 148 12.98 4.93 -5.74
CA ASN A 148 13.74 5.85 -4.91
C ASN A 148 14.86 6.56 -5.72
N ALA A 149 15.75 7.31 -5.06
CA ALA A 149 16.84 8.03 -5.74
C ALA A 149 17.83 7.08 -6.44
N PHE A 150 18.13 5.92 -5.85
CA PHE A 150 19.00 4.92 -6.46
C PHE A 150 18.35 4.32 -7.70
N ASP A 151 17.09 3.88 -7.59
CA ASP A 151 16.36 3.29 -8.72
C ASP A 151 16.29 4.26 -9.90
N LYS A 152 15.98 5.53 -9.64
CA LYS A 152 15.92 6.58 -10.67
C LYS A 152 17.25 6.75 -11.38
N ALA A 153 18.34 6.89 -10.62
CA ALA A 153 19.68 7.04 -11.19
C ALA A 153 20.07 5.83 -12.06
N MET A 154 19.71 4.61 -11.65
CA MET A 154 20.01 3.41 -12.43
C MET A 154 19.15 3.29 -13.70
N LEU A 155 17.88 3.69 -13.64
CA LEU A 155 17.02 3.74 -14.81
C LEU A 155 17.52 4.77 -15.84
N GLU A 156 17.90 5.96 -15.37
CA GLU A 156 18.47 7.01 -16.22
C GLU A 156 19.81 6.56 -16.87
N LEU A 157 20.67 5.87 -16.11
CA LEU A 157 21.92 5.30 -16.62
C LEU A 157 21.69 4.31 -17.78
N GLU A 158 20.58 3.58 -17.74
CA GLU A 158 20.17 2.66 -18.82
C GLU A 158 19.34 3.36 -19.92
N GLY A 159 19.21 4.67 -19.89
CA GLY A 159 18.41 5.43 -20.86
C GLY A 159 16.91 5.18 -20.73
N ARG A 160 16.43 4.73 -19.58
CA ARG A 160 15.00 4.53 -19.28
C ARG A 160 14.45 5.70 -18.50
N ASP A 161 13.21 6.08 -18.82
CA ASP A 161 12.52 7.14 -18.09
C ASP A 161 11.95 6.59 -16.76
N PRO A 162 12.38 7.11 -15.60
CA PRO A 162 11.84 6.73 -14.30
C PRO A 162 10.32 6.90 -14.16
N GLY A 163 9.71 7.77 -14.97
CA GLY A 163 8.26 7.96 -15.00
C GLY A 163 7.47 6.77 -15.56
N TYR A 164 8.12 5.87 -16.30
CA TYR A 164 7.48 4.66 -16.86
C TYR A 164 7.60 3.42 -15.98
N VAL A 165 8.25 3.49 -14.82
CA VAL A 165 8.19 2.41 -13.85
C VAL A 165 6.99 2.58 -12.94
N SER A 166 6.38 1.47 -12.51
CA SER A 166 5.24 1.51 -11.61
C SER A 166 5.56 2.26 -10.32
N THR A 167 4.74 3.24 -9.99
CA THR A 167 4.78 3.99 -8.72
C THR A 167 3.83 3.42 -7.66
N GLY A 168 3.25 2.24 -7.90
CA GLY A 168 2.20 1.65 -7.06
C GLY A 168 2.65 0.52 -6.15
N ILE A 169 3.91 0.45 -5.74
CA ILE A 169 4.40 -0.62 -4.88
C ILE A 169 3.98 -0.40 -3.44
N ASN A 170 3.32 -1.41 -2.87
CA ASN A 170 2.81 -1.38 -1.51
C ASN A 170 3.27 -2.59 -0.69
N VAL A 171 3.34 -2.41 0.62
CA VAL A 171 3.18 -3.49 1.60
C VAL A 171 1.72 -3.50 2.01
N HIS A 172 1.00 -4.61 1.79
CA HIS A 172 -0.44 -4.62 2.02
C HIS A 172 -1.02 -5.98 2.47
N GLY A 173 -2.29 -5.96 2.81
CA GLY A 173 -3.10 -7.14 3.13
C GLY A 173 -3.65 -7.83 1.88
N GLY A 174 -4.67 -8.67 2.07
CA GLY A 174 -5.23 -9.46 0.98
C GLY A 174 -4.37 -10.64 0.57
N ASN A 175 -4.57 -11.11 -0.68
CA ASN A 175 -3.95 -12.33 -1.21
C ASN A 175 -3.65 -12.25 -2.72
N ILE A 176 -3.46 -11.05 -3.27
CA ILE A 176 -3.14 -10.82 -4.68
C ILE A 176 -1.93 -9.89 -4.76
N SER A 177 -0.94 -10.22 -5.58
CA SER A 177 0.24 -9.40 -5.83
C SER A 177 0.45 -9.16 -7.33
N TYR A 178 0.81 -7.91 -7.67
CA TYR A 178 1.29 -7.46 -8.98
C TYR A 178 2.61 -6.67 -8.82
N GLY A 179 3.53 -7.20 -8.01
CA GLY A 179 4.79 -6.53 -7.65
C GLY A 179 4.79 -5.94 -6.24
N CYS A 180 3.73 -6.16 -5.45
CA CYS A 180 3.63 -5.72 -4.06
C CYS A 180 4.10 -6.79 -3.06
N VAL A 181 4.47 -6.36 -1.86
CA VAL A 181 4.73 -7.24 -0.71
C VAL A 181 3.41 -7.51 0.01
N VAL A 182 2.89 -8.73 -0.06
CA VAL A 182 1.56 -9.10 0.47
C VAL A 182 1.71 -10.03 1.66
N ILE A 183 1.43 -9.51 2.86
CA ILE A 183 1.60 -10.24 4.12
C ILE A 183 0.29 -10.66 4.79
N GLY A 184 -0.84 -10.43 4.12
CA GLY A 184 -2.19 -10.78 4.59
C GLY A 184 -2.75 -9.82 5.64
N ASN A 185 -4.08 -9.86 5.84
CA ASN A 185 -4.81 -8.86 6.61
C ASN A 185 -4.35 -8.74 8.06
N ARG A 186 -4.14 -9.86 8.76
CA ARG A 186 -3.74 -9.82 10.17
C ARG A 186 -2.34 -9.25 10.38
N ASN A 187 -1.42 -9.56 9.49
CA ASN A 187 -0.03 -9.12 9.59
C ASN A 187 0.11 -7.65 9.19
N ILE A 188 -0.60 -7.23 8.15
CA ILE A 188 -0.58 -5.82 7.75
C ILE A 188 -1.19 -4.90 8.82
N GLU A 189 -2.20 -5.34 9.58
CA GLU A 189 -2.75 -4.58 10.71
C GLU A 189 -1.68 -4.27 11.76
N GLU A 190 -0.84 -5.26 12.06
CA GLU A 190 0.25 -5.12 13.03
C GLU A 190 1.33 -4.17 12.54
N PHE A 191 1.82 -4.37 11.32
CA PHE A 191 2.82 -3.49 10.72
C PHE A 191 2.29 -2.06 10.54
N PHE A 192 1.05 -1.91 10.08
CA PHE A 192 0.39 -0.63 9.90
C PHE A 192 0.23 0.14 11.22
N LEU A 193 -0.20 -0.54 12.30
CA LEU A 193 -0.30 0.06 13.63
C LEU A 193 1.06 0.61 14.10
N LEU A 194 2.10 -0.20 14.02
CA LEU A 194 3.43 0.18 14.49
C LEU A 194 4.02 1.33 13.65
N ALA A 195 3.89 1.26 12.32
CA ALA A 195 4.31 2.30 11.39
C ALA A 195 3.52 3.61 11.62
N TYR A 196 2.20 3.51 11.87
CA TYR A 196 1.38 4.67 12.19
C TYR A 196 1.83 5.37 13.50
N LYS A 197 2.18 4.59 14.53
CA LYS A 197 2.66 5.11 15.82
C LYS A 197 4.06 5.69 15.74
N ALA A 198 4.96 5.08 15.00
CA ALA A 198 6.33 5.58 14.79
C ALA A 198 6.37 6.79 13.84
N GLY A 199 5.41 6.89 12.94
CA GLY A 199 5.40 7.83 11.82
C GLY A 199 6.09 7.28 10.59
N LYS A 200 5.61 7.68 9.41
CA LYS A 200 6.09 7.18 8.12
C LYS A 200 7.58 7.47 7.88
N THR A 201 8.09 8.60 8.34
CA THR A 201 9.50 8.99 8.23
C THR A 201 10.45 8.12 9.08
N ASN A 202 9.91 7.43 10.07
CA ASN A 202 10.63 6.50 10.93
C ASN A 202 10.33 5.03 10.58
N THR A 203 9.77 4.79 9.39
CA THR A 203 9.42 3.45 8.91
C THR A 203 10.15 3.16 7.61
N GLN A 204 10.87 2.04 7.56
CA GLN A 204 11.65 1.60 6.40
C GLN A 204 11.30 0.15 6.03
N VAL A 205 11.36 -0.13 4.73
CA VAL A 205 11.20 -1.49 4.16
C VAL A 205 12.47 -1.83 3.41
N TYR A 206 13.14 -2.89 3.86
CA TYR A 206 14.34 -3.45 3.23
C TYR A 206 13.90 -4.68 2.44
N ILE A 207 14.11 -4.69 1.15
CA ILE A 207 13.70 -5.81 0.28
C ILE A 207 14.96 -6.48 -0.27
N PHE A 208 15.24 -7.65 0.28
CA PHE A 208 16.36 -8.49 -0.08
C PHE A 208 15.95 -9.58 -1.07
N PRO A 209 16.82 -9.98 -2.00
CA PRO A 209 16.54 -11.12 -2.88
C PRO A 209 16.33 -12.42 -2.11
N HIS A 210 17.15 -12.68 -1.08
CA HIS A 210 17.08 -13.86 -0.21
C HIS A 210 17.70 -13.60 1.17
N ASP A 211 17.46 -14.51 2.13
CA ASP A 211 17.98 -14.46 3.49
C ASP A 211 19.45 -14.94 3.53
N THR A 212 20.38 -13.99 3.47
CA THR A 212 21.82 -14.28 3.50
C THR A 212 22.33 -14.69 4.90
N GLN A 213 21.53 -14.57 5.95
CA GLN A 213 21.92 -15.04 7.28
C GLN A 213 21.97 -16.57 7.36
N ARG A 214 21.27 -17.27 6.46
CA ARG A 214 21.17 -18.73 6.42
C ARG A 214 21.90 -19.35 5.22
N ALA A 215 22.27 -18.55 4.23
CA ALA A 215 23.02 -18.94 3.07
C ALA A 215 24.27 -18.06 2.94
N THR A 216 25.25 -18.47 2.17
CA THR A 216 26.49 -17.70 1.92
C THR A 216 26.19 -16.20 1.72
N PRO A 217 27.01 -15.27 2.28
CA PRO A 217 26.76 -13.82 2.22
C PRO A 217 26.81 -13.22 0.81
N GLU A 218 26.96 -14.02 -0.22
CA GLU A 218 26.97 -13.59 -1.60
C GLU A 218 25.56 -13.71 -2.19
N PHE A 219 25.00 -12.60 -2.61
CA PHE A 219 23.80 -12.60 -3.44
C PHE A 219 24.15 -13.33 -4.76
N LYS A 220 23.40 -14.39 -5.07
CA LYS A 220 23.61 -15.20 -6.28
C LYS A 220 23.69 -14.29 -7.51
N HIS A 221 24.68 -14.53 -8.36
CA HIS A 221 24.83 -13.82 -9.63
C HIS A 221 23.55 -13.99 -10.46
N CYS A 222 22.88 -12.88 -10.74
CA CYS A 222 21.73 -12.86 -11.63
C CYS A 222 22.21 -12.62 -13.05
N ALA A 223 22.28 -13.69 -13.87
CA ALA A 223 22.80 -13.61 -15.24
C ALA A 223 22.02 -12.66 -16.17
N THR A 224 20.76 -12.36 -15.84
CA THR A 224 19.87 -11.48 -16.60
C THR A 224 19.68 -10.11 -15.96
N CYS A 225 20.32 -9.86 -14.82
CA CYS A 225 20.21 -8.59 -14.12
C CYS A 225 21.12 -7.53 -14.76
N PRO A 226 20.76 -6.24 -14.61
CA PRO A 226 21.57 -5.13 -15.07
C PRO A 226 22.96 -5.11 -14.43
N VAL A 227 23.93 -4.47 -15.10
CA VAL A 227 25.32 -4.35 -14.60
C VAL A 227 25.38 -3.71 -13.21
N TRP A 228 24.52 -2.72 -12.93
CA TRP A 228 24.45 -2.03 -11.65
C TRP A 228 23.87 -2.87 -10.50
N TYR A 229 23.31 -4.04 -10.79
CA TYR A 229 22.73 -4.91 -9.77
C TYR A 229 23.74 -5.31 -8.69
N GLY A 230 25.02 -5.44 -9.07
CA GLY A 230 26.10 -5.64 -8.11
C GLY A 230 26.26 -4.50 -7.08
N ASP A 231 25.97 -3.25 -7.47
CA ASP A 231 26.00 -2.10 -6.56
C ASP A 231 24.83 -2.14 -5.58
N LEU A 232 23.63 -2.48 -6.05
CA LEU A 232 22.44 -2.68 -5.22
C LEU A 232 22.68 -3.78 -4.18
N THR A 233 23.20 -4.93 -4.60
CA THR A 233 23.45 -6.05 -3.69
C THR A 233 24.52 -5.74 -2.65
N ARG A 234 25.54 -4.95 -2.98
CA ARG A 234 26.52 -4.44 -2.00
C ARG A 234 25.87 -3.50 -0.97
N GLN A 235 24.96 -2.63 -1.40
CA GLN A 235 24.19 -1.76 -0.48
C GLN A 235 23.34 -2.58 0.49
N LEU A 236 22.65 -3.59 -0.04
CA LEU A 236 21.82 -4.49 0.77
C LEU A 236 22.68 -5.33 1.74
N ALA A 237 23.83 -5.83 1.28
CA ALA A 237 24.76 -6.57 2.14
C ALA A 237 25.28 -5.71 3.30
N ALA A 238 25.56 -4.43 3.06
CA ALA A 238 25.99 -3.50 4.11
C ALA A 238 24.90 -3.24 5.18
N ALA A 239 23.63 -3.42 4.84
CA ALA A 239 22.51 -3.25 5.77
C ALA A 239 22.20 -4.53 6.59
N LEU A 240 22.67 -5.71 6.16
CA LEU A 240 22.35 -6.98 6.83
C LEU A 240 22.80 -7.09 8.29
N PRO A 241 23.94 -6.50 8.74
CA PRO A 241 24.31 -6.54 10.17
C PRO A 241 23.25 -5.99 11.11
N ASP A 242 22.37 -5.10 10.65
CA ASP A 242 21.26 -4.55 11.43
C ASP A 242 20.13 -5.57 11.67
N PHE A 243 20.13 -6.70 10.95
CA PHE A 243 19.08 -7.73 10.99
C PHE A 243 19.56 -9.09 11.52
N GLN A 244 20.50 -9.08 12.46
CA GLN A 244 20.97 -10.32 13.11
C GLN A 244 20.05 -10.71 14.26
N ARG A 245 19.59 -11.98 14.24
CA ARG A 245 18.75 -12.59 15.30
C ARG A 245 19.58 -13.03 16.51
#